data_448521bc8069ef8cff0daa55a7505a34
#
_entry.id   448521bc8069ef8cff0daa55a7505a34
#
_cell.length_a   1.000
_cell.length_b   1.000
_cell.length_c   1.000
_cell.angle_alpha   90.00
_cell.angle_beta   90.00
_cell.angle_gamma   90.00
#
_symmetry.space_group_name_H-M   'P 1'
#
loop_
_entity.id
_entity.type
_entity.pdbx_description
1 polymer ?
#
loop_
_entity_poly.entity_id
_entity_poly.type
_entity_poly.pdbx_seq_one_letter_code
_entity_poly.pdbx_strand_id
1 'polypeptide(L)'
;ADVDDMYSHHFTTYDDGMSLQVTEEKMSAHYFKYHEKEILKDIEEYVSRTYQGHYTGKSHEYRNVQTLDLMAAKELASGFCQANILKYGSRYGNKDGKNTKDLMKVIHYAMLLLHFDGHYGKPSMSTGNIDQIDHNMP
;
A
#
# COMPACT_ATOMS: atom_id res chain seq x y z
N ALA A 1 -24.52 7.17 -1.56
CA ALA A 1 -23.45 8.10 -1.23
C ALA A 1 -22.12 7.62 -1.75
N ASP A 2 -21.31 8.56 -2.01
CA ASP A 2 -19.98 8.40 -2.52
C ASP A 2 -19.07 7.73 -1.46
N VAL A 3 -18.15 6.90 -1.91
CA VAL A 3 -17.19 6.27 -1.02
C VAL A 3 -16.32 7.32 -0.33
N ASP A 4 -15.94 8.36 -1.05
CA ASP A 4 -15.14 9.44 -0.49
C ASP A 4 -15.87 10.15 0.65
N ASP A 5 -17.16 10.36 0.51
CA ASP A 5 -17.96 10.97 1.58
C ASP A 5 -17.99 10.09 2.81
N MET A 6 -18.06 8.79 2.63
CA MET A 6 -18.06 7.85 3.74
C MET A 6 -16.74 7.92 4.50
N TYR A 7 -15.63 7.96 3.80
CA TYR A 7 -14.32 8.08 4.43
C TYR A 7 -14.15 9.42 5.15
N SER A 8 -14.55 10.49 4.53
CA SER A 8 -14.46 11.82 5.14
C SER A 8 -15.25 11.88 6.44
N HIS A 9 -16.43 11.27 6.45
CA HIS A 9 -17.28 11.24 7.62
C HIS A 9 -16.60 10.44 8.77
N HIS A 10 -15.99 9.32 8.44
CA HIS A 10 -15.29 8.51 9.44
C HIS A 10 -14.09 9.25 10.02
N PHE A 11 -13.30 9.89 9.20
CA PHE A 11 -12.13 10.63 9.67
C PHE A 11 -12.51 11.78 10.59
N THR A 12 -13.60 12.47 10.31
CA THR A 12 -14.06 13.54 11.21
C THR A 12 -14.50 12.99 12.57
N THR A 13 -14.98 11.75 12.61
CA THR A 13 -15.36 11.11 13.84
C THR A 13 -14.16 10.84 14.74
N TYR A 14 -12.97 10.75 14.18
CA TYR A 14 -11.76 10.36 14.91
C TYR A 14 -10.92 11.54 15.37
N ASP A 15 -11.45 12.74 15.35
CA ASP A 15 -10.72 13.92 15.81
C ASP A 15 -10.45 13.89 17.31
N ASP A 16 -11.28 13.18 18.05
CA ASP A 16 -11.15 13.04 19.50
C ASP A 16 -10.29 11.81 19.82
N GLY A 17 -9.10 12.04 20.34
CA GLY A 17 -8.15 10.97 20.64
C GLY A 17 -8.67 9.94 21.64
N MET A 18 -9.49 10.36 22.59
CA MET A 18 -10.06 9.44 23.57
C MET A 18 -11.12 8.54 22.93
N SER A 19 -11.93 9.10 22.08
CA SER A 19 -12.95 8.35 21.35
C SER A 19 -12.34 7.40 20.34
N LEU A 20 -11.18 7.72 19.84
CA LEU A 20 -10.54 6.96 18.77
C LEU A 20 -10.31 5.50 19.14
N GLN A 21 -9.71 5.25 20.30
CA GLN A 21 -9.41 3.88 20.71
C GLN A 21 -10.66 3.04 20.91
N VAL A 22 -11.65 3.60 21.59
CA VAL A 22 -12.92 2.90 21.82
C VAL A 22 -13.62 2.65 20.48
N THR A 23 -13.56 3.61 19.59
CA THR A 23 -14.17 3.49 18.28
C THR A 23 -13.48 2.43 17.45
N GLU A 24 -12.15 2.35 17.50
CA GLU A 24 -11.41 1.34 16.77
C GLU A 24 -11.78 -0.07 17.20
N GLU A 25 -11.92 -0.31 18.51
CA GLU A 25 -12.34 -1.60 19.00
C GLU A 25 -13.74 -1.95 18.51
N LYS A 26 -14.65 -0.99 18.55
CA LYS A 26 -16.01 -1.20 18.05
C LYS A 26 -16.02 -1.40 16.55
N MET A 27 -15.20 -0.67 15.82
CA MET A 27 -15.13 -0.78 14.37
C MET A 27 -14.66 -2.16 13.94
N SER A 28 -13.68 -2.73 14.63
CA SER A 28 -13.21 -4.07 14.29
C SER A 28 -14.30 -5.12 14.47
N ALA A 29 -15.31 -4.85 15.31
CA ALA A 29 -16.42 -5.77 15.55
C ALA A 29 -17.66 -5.46 14.70
N HIS A 30 -17.90 -4.20 14.32
CA HIS A 30 -19.20 -3.77 13.83
C HIS A 30 -19.20 -3.09 12.46
N TYR A 31 -18.06 -2.62 11.95
CA TYR A 31 -18.04 -1.78 10.76
C TYR A 31 -17.68 -2.50 9.48
N PHE A 32 -17.27 -3.74 9.56
CA PHE A 32 -16.95 -4.52 8.36
C PHE A 32 -18.22 -5.22 7.88
N LYS A 33 -18.62 -4.91 6.69
CA LYS A 33 -19.87 -5.40 6.13
C LYS A 33 -19.67 -6.38 4.97
N TYR A 34 -18.59 -6.21 4.23
CA TYR A 34 -18.36 -6.97 3.01
C TYR A 34 -17.10 -7.81 3.10
N HIS A 35 -16.89 -8.46 4.22
CA HIS A 35 -15.76 -9.37 4.45
C HIS A 35 -14.41 -8.63 4.44
N GLU A 36 -14.41 -7.31 4.66
CA GLU A 36 -13.19 -6.54 4.62
C GLU A 36 -12.16 -7.05 5.63
N LYS A 37 -12.60 -7.48 6.80
CA LYS A 37 -11.69 -7.97 7.82
C LYS A 37 -10.95 -9.22 7.34
N GLU A 38 -11.68 -10.14 6.76
CA GLU A 38 -11.09 -11.37 6.21
C GLU A 38 -10.19 -11.06 5.02
N ILE A 39 -10.61 -10.13 4.19
CA ILE A 39 -9.82 -9.71 3.03
C ILE A 39 -8.51 -9.06 3.49
N LEU A 40 -8.57 -8.21 4.50
CA LEU A 40 -7.37 -7.57 5.04
C LEU A 40 -6.38 -8.61 5.56
N LYS A 41 -6.89 -9.64 6.22
CA LYS A 41 -6.03 -10.72 6.70
C LYS A 41 -5.39 -11.48 5.55
N ASP A 42 -6.14 -11.74 4.52
CA ASP A 42 -5.63 -12.44 3.34
C ASP A 42 -4.60 -11.59 2.59
N ILE A 43 -4.81 -10.29 2.54
CA ILE A 43 -3.83 -9.36 1.96
C ILE A 43 -2.53 -9.40 2.75
N GLU A 44 -2.63 -9.33 4.07
CA GLU A 44 -1.46 -9.39 4.93
C GLU A 44 -0.66 -10.65 4.67
N GLU A 45 -1.35 -11.77 4.60
CA GLU A 45 -0.72 -13.06 4.35
C GLU A 45 -0.09 -13.13 2.96
N TYR A 46 -0.79 -12.62 1.96
CA TYR A 46 -0.29 -12.59 0.59
C TYR A 46 0.98 -11.76 0.49
N VAL A 47 0.97 -10.55 1.02
CA VAL A 47 2.13 -9.66 0.99
C VAL A 47 3.30 -10.26 1.73
N SER A 48 3.03 -10.81 2.92
CA SER A 48 4.07 -11.45 3.72
C SER A 48 4.73 -12.61 2.97
N ARG A 49 3.93 -13.44 2.32
CA ARG A 49 4.47 -14.56 1.54
C ARG A 49 5.30 -14.09 0.36
N THR A 50 4.95 -12.98 -0.23
CA THR A 50 5.74 -12.40 -1.31
C THR A 50 7.17 -12.14 -0.85
N TYR A 51 7.32 -11.54 0.32
CA TYR A 51 8.65 -11.27 0.86
C TYR A 51 9.35 -12.54 1.34
N GLN A 52 8.62 -13.46 1.94
CA GLN A 52 9.21 -14.73 2.35
C GLN A 52 9.72 -15.51 1.16
N GLY A 53 8.93 -15.59 0.11
CA GLY A 53 9.37 -16.22 -1.11
C GLY A 53 10.60 -15.56 -1.69
N HIS A 54 10.68 -14.25 -1.61
CA HIS A 54 11.81 -13.49 -2.08
C HIS A 54 13.07 -13.74 -1.26
N TYR A 55 12.92 -14.04 0.03
CA TYR A 55 14.07 -14.24 0.89
C TYR A 55 14.56 -15.67 0.92
N THR A 56 13.79 -16.62 0.43
CA THR A 56 14.23 -18.01 0.37
C THR A 56 14.92 -18.36 -0.93
N GLY A 57 14.70 -17.59 -1.97
CA GLY A 57 15.25 -17.86 -3.29
C GLY A 57 16.64 -17.31 -3.53
N LYS A 58 17.27 -16.75 -2.54
CA LYS A 58 18.62 -16.24 -2.61
C LYS A 58 18.81 -15.14 -3.64
N SER A 59 19.68 -15.31 -4.63
CA SER A 59 20.04 -14.24 -5.55
C SER A 59 18.86 -13.74 -6.39
N HIS A 60 17.91 -14.60 -6.67
CA HIS A 60 16.77 -14.25 -7.50
C HIS A 60 15.88 -13.19 -6.82
N GLU A 61 15.57 -13.43 -5.56
CA GLU A 61 14.68 -12.55 -4.80
C GLU A 61 15.39 -11.29 -4.35
N TYR A 62 16.65 -11.43 -4.03
CA TYR A 62 17.49 -10.29 -3.75
C TYR A 62 17.51 -9.33 -4.93
N ARG A 63 17.47 -9.85 -6.13
CA ARG A 63 17.45 -9.04 -7.35
C ARG A 63 16.17 -8.23 -7.47
N ASN A 64 15.04 -8.79 -7.06
CA ASN A 64 13.78 -8.07 -7.10
C ASN A 64 13.77 -6.89 -6.13
N VAL A 65 14.28 -7.09 -4.94
CA VAL A 65 14.39 -6.01 -3.95
C VAL A 65 15.30 -4.92 -4.49
N GLN A 66 16.44 -5.31 -5.06
CA GLN A 66 17.36 -4.34 -5.64
C GLN A 66 16.72 -3.53 -6.78
N THR A 67 15.90 -4.18 -7.58
CA THR A 67 15.24 -3.51 -8.70
C THR A 67 14.29 -2.42 -8.20
N LEU A 68 13.48 -2.71 -7.20
CA LEU A 68 12.59 -1.70 -6.64
C LEU A 68 13.35 -0.55 -6.00
N ASP A 69 14.41 -0.88 -5.29
CA ASP A 69 15.25 0.14 -4.68
C ASP A 69 15.91 1.03 -5.73
N LEU A 70 16.36 0.43 -6.82
CA LEU A 70 16.95 1.18 -7.92
C LEU A 70 15.92 2.08 -8.58
N MET A 71 14.71 1.56 -8.81
CA MET A 71 13.63 2.38 -9.35
C MET A 71 13.32 3.57 -8.46
N ALA A 72 13.30 3.33 -7.15
CA ALA A 72 13.05 4.40 -6.19
C ALA A 72 14.15 5.47 -6.26
N ALA A 73 15.39 5.03 -6.35
CA ALA A 73 16.52 5.95 -6.45
C ALA A 73 16.47 6.80 -7.70
N LYS A 74 15.84 6.30 -8.76
CA LYS A 74 15.68 7.02 -10.02
C LYS A 74 14.32 7.70 -10.14
N GLU A 75 13.57 7.73 -9.08
CA GLU A 75 12.23 8.33 -9.05
C GLU A 75 11.25 7.67 -10.01
N LEU A 76 11.43 6.38 -10.26
CA LEU A 76 10.57 5.62 -11.15
C LEU A 76 9.58 4.71 -10.41
N ALA A 77 9.76 4.55 -9.11
CA ALA A 77 8.96 3.59 -8.35
C ALA A 77 7.47 3.95 -8.35
N SER A 78 7.16 5.23 -8.22
CA SER A 78 5.78 5.70 -8.23
C SER A 78 5.08 5.33 -9.53
N GLY A 79 5.68 5.70 -10.67
CA GLY A 79 5.13 5.38 -11.97
C GLY A 79 5.03 3.88 -12.22
N PHE A 80 6.05 3.13 -11.80
CA PHE A 80 6.04 1.67 -11.92
C PHE A 80 4.87 1.06 -11.15
N CYS A 81 4.67 1.48 -9.92
CA CYS A 81 3.57 0.96 -9.11
C CYS A 81 2.21 1.32 -9.71
N GLN A 82 2.06 2.56 -10.15
CA GLN A 82 0.80 2.99 -10.75
C GLN A 82 0.51 2.24 -12.04
N ALA A 83 1.53 2.03 -12.87
CA ALA A 83 1.38 1.27 -14.09
C ALA A 83 0.94 -0.16 -13.81
N ASN A 84 1.47 -0.77 -12.77
CA ASN A 84 1.09 -2.13 -12.40
C ASN A 84 -0.33 -2.19 -11.80
N ILE A 85 -0.75 -1.18 -11.08
CA ILE A 85 -2.14 -1.07 -10.63
C ILE A 85 -3.09 -1.10 -11.83
N LEU A 86 -2.79 -0.30 -12.83
CA LEU A 86 -3.60 -0.25 -14.06
C LEU A 86 -3.54 -1.57 -14.81
N LYS A 87 -2.35 -2.15 -14.94
CA LYS A 87 -2.16 -3.40 -15.65
C LYS A 87 -3.00 -4.53 -15.05
N TYR A 88 -2.87 -4.74 -13.76
CA TYR A 88 -3.57 -5.85 -13.12
C TYR A 88 -5.05 -5.56 -12.92
N GLY A 89 -5.42 -4.31 -12.73
CA GLY A 89 -6.83 -3.91 -12.67
C GLY A 89 -7.56 -4.19 -13.99
N SER A 90 -6.93 -3.84 -15.12
CA SER A 90 -7.53 -4.09 -16.42
C SER A 90 -7.49 -5.56 -16.82
N ARG A 91 -6.51 -6.30 -16.29
CA ARG A 91 -6.37 -7.73 -16.58
C ARG A 91 -7.47 -8.56 -15.93
N TYR A 92 -7.95 -8.13 -14.78
CA TYR A 92 -8.97 -8.86 -14.05
C TYR A 92 -10.23 -9.00 -14.89
N GLY A 93 -10.66 -10.25 -15.10
CA GLY A 93 -11.81 -10.56 -15.94
C GLY A 93 -11.51 -10.62 -17.42
N ASN A 94 -10.34 -10.18 -17.86
CA ASN A 94 -9.99 -10.16 -19.28
C ASN A 94 -8.93 -11.18 -19.65
N LYS A 95 -8.14 -11.61 -18.69
CA LYS A 95 -7.13 -12.64 -18.91
C LYS A 95 -7.20 -13.61 -17.74
N ASP A 96 -7.37 -14.90 -18.05
CA ASP A 96 -7.51 -15.96 -17.07
C ASP A 96 -8.72 -15.75 -16.14
N GLY A 97 -9.78 -15.09 -16.65
CA GLY A 97 -10.98 -14.84 -15.91
C GLY A 97 -10.83 -13.85 -14.78
N LYS A 98 -11.72 -13.94 -13.82
CA LYS A 98 -11.72 -13.08 -12.63
C LYS A 98 -10.77 -13.67 -11.58
N ASN A 99 -9.50 -13.53 -11.85
CA ASN A 99 -8.45 -14.12 -11.04
C ASN A 99 -8.17 -13.25 -9.81
N THR A 100 -8.32 -13.83 -8.63
CA THR A 100 -8.10 -13.10 -7.38
C THR A 100 -6.67 -12.58 -7.25
N LYS A 101 -5.71 -13.26 -7.86
CA LYS A 101 -4.31 -12.82 -7.80
C LYS A 101 -4.12 -11.47 -8.45
N ASP A 102 -4.88 -11.18 -9.52
CA ASP A 102 -4.79 -9.87 -10.17
C ASP A 102 -5.20 -8.76 -9.21
N LEU A 103 -6.26 -8.98 -8.45
CA LEU A 103 -6.70 -7.99 -7.47
C LEU A 103 -5.74 -7.88 -6.29
N MET A 104 -5.17 -9.00 -5.85
CA MET A 104 -4.15 -8.95 -4.80
C MET A 104 -2.93 -8.15 -5.23
N LYS A 105 -2.53 -8.27 -6.50
CA LYS A 105 -1.44 -7.48 -7.04
C LYS A 105 -1.79 -5.99 -7.11
N VAL A 106 -3.01 -5.66 -7.49
CA VAL A 106 -3.49 -4.27 -7.48
C VAL A 106 -3.32 -3.67 -6.09
N ILE A 107 -3.78 -4.39 -5.09
CA ILE A 107 -3.71 -3.93 -3.71
C ILE A 107 -2.26 -3.79 -3.25
N HIS A 108 -1.43 -4.80 -3.54
CA HIS A 108 -0.02 -4.76 -3.14
C HIS A 108 0.71 -3.59 -3.78
N TYR A 109 0.50 -3.35 -5.07
CA TYR A 109 1.14 -2.21 -5.73
C TYR A 109 0.61 -0.88 -5.21
N ALA A 110 -0.66 -0.82 -4.81
CA ALA A 110 -1.18 0.38 -4.16
C ALA A 110 -0.50 0.62 -2.80
N MET A 111 -0.25 -0.44 -2.04
CA MET A 111 0.49 -0.34 -0.78
C MET A 111 1.91 0.16 -1.03
N LEU A 112 2.57 -0.39 -2.03
CA LEU A 112 3.92 0.05 -2.39
C LEU A 112 3.94 1.51 -2.83
N LEU A 113 2.92 1.93 -3.57
CA LEU A 113 2.80 3.32 -4.00
C LEU A 113 2.63 4.25 -2.81
N LEU A 114 1.83 3.86 -1.83
CA LEU A 114 1.69 4.63 -0.59
C LEU A 114 3.06 4.82 0.09
N HIS A 115 3.88 3.79 0.07
CA HIS A 115 5.21 3.86 0.67
C HIS A 115 6.14 4.76 -0.15
N PHE A 116 6.24 4.51 -1.46
CA PHE A 116 7.21 5.22 -2.29
C PHE A 116 6.85 6.69 -2.49
N ASP A 117 5.58 7.04 -2.41
CA ASP A 117 5.17 8.44 -2.44
C ASP A 117 5.30 9.13 -1.08
N GLY A 118 5.78 8.41 -0.08
CA GLY A 118 6.12 9.01 1.20
C GLY A 118 4.97 9.22 2.15
N HIS A 119 3.88 8.47 1.99
CA HIS A 119 2.74 8.61 2.90
C HIS A 119 2.95 7.91 4.23
N TYR A 120 3.94 7.02 4.31
CA TYR A 120 4.22 6.25 5.52
C TYR A 120 5.71 6.21 5.79
N GLY A 121 6.04 6.05 7.07
CA GLY A 121 7.40 5.72 7.47
C GLY A 121 8.39 6.86 7.42
N LYS A 122 7.94 8.08 7.21
CA LYS A 122 8.87 9.18 7.19
C LYS A 122 8.63 10.10 8.38
N PRO A 123 9.65 10.28 9.20
CA PRO A 123 9.60 11.36 10.17
C PRO A 123 9.62 12.67 9.41
N SER A 124 8.62 13.50 9.61
CA SER A 124 8.47 14.73 8.84
C SER A 124 9.72 15.63 8.92
N MET A 125 10.37 15.62 10.08
CA MET A 125 11.56 16.44 10.26
C MET A 125 12.72 15.99 9.38
N SER A 126 13.02 14.70 9.39
CA SER A 126 14.12 14.20 8.58
C SER A 126 13.81 14.32 7.10
N THR A 127 12.56 14.19 6.71
CA THR A 127 12.16 14.38 5.34
C THR A 127 12.38 15.83 4.90
N GLY A 128 11.99 16.77 5.75
CA GLY A 128 12.21 18.17 5.43
C GLY A 128 13.68 18.51 5.30
N ASN A 129 14.48 17.96 6.18
CA ASN A 129 15.92 18.19 6.12
C ASN A 129 16.55 17.60 4.88
N ILE A 130 16.12 16.41 4.51
CA ILE A 130 16.62 15.75 3.31
C ILE A 130 16.24 16.54 2.07
N ASP A 131 15.02 17.01 2.02
CA ASP A 131 14.56 17.81 0.89
C ASP A 131 15.39 19.08 0.73
N GLN A 132 15.70 19.72 1.85
CA GLN A 132 16.52 20.92 1.81
C GLN A 132 17.93 20.62 1.31
N ILE A 133 18.48 19.50 1.75
CA ILE A 133 19.80 19.07 1.29
C ILE A 133 19.77 18.80 -0.21
N ASP A 134 18.76 18.11 -0.68
CA ASP A 134 18.63 17.77 -2.09
C ASP A 134 18.53 19.03 -2.96
N HIS A 135 17.81 20.02 -2.49
CA HIS A 135 17.68 21.28 -3.21
C HIS A 135 19.01 22.02 -3.33
N ASN A 136 19.86 21.85 -2.35
CA ASN A 136 21.16 22.52 -2.32
C ASN A 136 22.25 21.74 -3.03
N MET A 137 22.01 20.51 -3.35
CA MET A 137 22.96 19.67 -4.07
C MET A 137 22.89 19.94 -5.56
N PRO A 138 24.02 20.08 -6.23
CA PRO A 138 24.04 20.27 -7.67
C PRO A 138 23.60 19.03 -8.44
#